data_4e96b69c332ca4278cc2ad6e205e1f45
#
_entry.id   4e96b69c332ca4278cc2ad6e205e1f45
#
_cell.length_a   1.000
_cell.length_b   1.000
_cell.length_c   1.000
_cell.angle_alpha   90.00
_cell.angle_beta   90.00
_cell.angle_gamma   90.00
#
_symmetry.space_group_name_H-M   'P 1'
#
loop_
_entity.id
_entity.type
_entity.pdbx_description
1 polymer ?
#
loop_
_entity_poly.entity_id
_entity_poly.type
_entity_poly.pdbx_seq_one_letter_code
_entity_poly.pdbx_strand_id
1 'polypeptide(L)'
;MLSHAEDMQGQEHTVASLWGDLVCPACSCSLFPAGDSPNALVCFACSEKFPIVNGIPRLLPKTASGLSNSSNGVADRNQTLQLKTAASFGFEWAHFSEMYPEWENNFRDYMFPRTAESFRGKRVLDAGCGIGRHAYYAAHYGAEIWAVDISDAVEVAAKNNRGTGARVIQADLNHLPFREESFDLVYSMGVLHHLPDPEGAFRYLLRFVKPGGEFRMFLYWAPEHQPLKRLLLKAVSALRMFTVRMPHRLLYPLSYVAAFLVWTCFVWPYRAFTRIPMLSKIADRLPLRQYSRYPFRTCVNDQFDRLSAPLERRYSRAQVEQFLKSAGLEELNVFPNFGWVASGRKPVSTEVAGRKPVSTEVAARKPISTEGIA
;
A
#
# COMPACT_ATOMS: atom_id res chain seq x y z
N MET A 1 -9.08 -3.63 -44.87
CA MET A 1 -9.32 -4.73 -43.90
C MET A 1 -8.06 -5.51 -43.49
N LEU A 2 -6.85 -4.98 -43.73
CA LEU A 2 -5.57 -5.63 -43.36
C LEU A 2 -4.84 -4.95 -42.22
N SER A 3 -5.33 -3.81 -41.68
CA SER A 3 -4.65 -3.05 -40.61
C SER A 3 -5.04 -3.45 -39.17
N HIS A 4 -6.10 -4.22 -38.98
CA HIS A 4 -6.54 -4.66 -37.65
C HIS A 4 -5.93 -5.98 -37.16
N ALA A 5 -5.31 -6.77 -38.05
CA ALA A 5 -4.70 -8.05 -37.69
C ALA A 5 -3.25 -7.88 -37.17
N GLU A 6 -2.53 -6.87 -37.61
CA GLU A 6 -1.14 -6.60 -37.17
C GLU A 6 -1.08 -5.97 -35.77
N ASP A 7 -2.10 -5.20 -35.40
CA ASP A 7 -2.19 -4.61 -34.03
C ASP A 7 -2.50 -5.66 -32.96
N MET A 8 -3.18 -6.74 -33.29
CA MET A 8 -3.52 -7.81 -32.34
C MET A 8 -2.32 -8.72 -32.02
N GLN A 9 -1.43 -8.99 -32.95
CA GLN A 9 -0.23 -9.79 -32.72
C GLN A 9 0.86 -9.04 -31.93
N GLY A 10 0.94 -7.71 -32.08
CA GLY A 10 1.84 -6.87 -31.27
C GLY A 10 1.44 -6.74 -29.80
N GLN A 11 0.16 -6.90 -29.46
CA GLN A 11 -0.34 -6.85 -28.08
C GLN A 11 -0.15 -8.17 -27.31
N GLU A 12 -0.20 -9.32 -27.96
CA GLU A 12 -0.02 -10.62 -27.29
C GLU A 12 1.42 -10.83 -26.78
N HIS A 13 2.43 -10.35 -27.49
CA HIS A 13 3.82 -10.41 -27.02
C HIS A 13 4.10 -9.46 -25.85
N THR A 14 3.33 -8.39 -25.67
CA THR A 14 3.52 -7.38 -24.62
C THR A 14 2.97 -7.81 -23.25
N VAL A 15 1.89 -8.59 -23.17
CA VAL A 15 1.27 -9.01 -21.90
C VAL A 15 2.13 -10.04 -21.16
N ALA A 16 2.72 -11.00 -21.85
CA ALA A 16 3.59 -12.00 -21.25
C ALA A 16 4.90 -11.39 -20.71
N SER A 17 5.46 -10.37 -21.40
CA SER A 17 6.66 -9.67 -20.95
C SER A 17 6.40 -8.71 -19.78
N LEU A 18 5.18 -8.16 -19.66
CA LEU A 18 4.80 -7.21 -18.61
C LEU A 18 4.76 -7.87 -17.22
N TRP A 19 4.40 -9.14 -17.12
CA TRP A 19 4.14 -9.83 -15.86
C TRP A 19 5.17 -10.92 -15.52
N GLY A 20 6.25 -11.05 -16.29
CA GLY A 20 7.29 -12.09 -16.11
C GLY A 20 8.05 -12.02 -14.78
N ASP A 21 8.01 -10.88 -14.10
CA ASP A 21 8.63 -10.67 -12.78
C ASP A 21 7.77 -11.16 -11.61
N LEU A 22 6.51 -11.53 -11.88
CA LEU A 22 5.58 -11.95 -10.84
C LEU A 22 5.83 -13.40 -10.41
N VAL A 23 5.67 -13.62 -9.12
CA VAL A 23 5.66 -14.96 -8.52
C VAL A 23 4.29 -15.29 -7.91
N CYS A 24 4.02 -16.54 -7.76
CA CYS A 24 2.79 -17.02 -7.13
C CYS A 24 2.73 -16.57 -5.64
N PRO A 25 1.69 -15.86 -5.22
CA PRO A 25 1.57 -15.40 -3.83
C PRO A 25 1.35 -16.56 -2.84
N ALA A 26 1.01 -17.77 -3.31
CA ALA A 26 0.79 -18.93 -2.46
C ALA A 26 2.08 -19.76 -2.24
N CYS A 27 2.98 -19.89 -3.24
CA CYS A 27 4.14 -20.75 -3.17
C CYS A 27 5.46 -20.14 -3.67
N SER A 28 5.45 -18.86 -4.06
CA SER A 28 6.60 -18.09 -4.56
C SER A 28 7.27 -18.63 -5.85
N CYS A 29 6.65 -19.62 -6.51
CA CYS A 29 7.11 -20.12 -7.80
C CYS A 29 6.72 -19.14 -8.94
N SER A 30 7.40 -19.22 -10.07
CA SER A 30 7.12 -18.34 -11.24
C SER A 30 5.69 -18.52 -11.74
N LEU A 31 5.11 -17.41 -12.19
CA LEU A 31 3.81 -17.37 -12.89
C LEU A 31 4.03 -17.32 -14.39
N PHE A 32 3.13 -17.95 -15.12
CA PHE A 32 3.16 -18.01 -16.59
C PHE A 32 1.79 -17.64 -17.15
N PRO A 33 1.71 -17.05 -18.34
CA PRO A 33 0.42 -16.94 -19.04
C PRO A 33 -0.23 -18.30 -19.21
N ALA A 34 -1.53 -18.41 -18.98
CA ALA A 34 -2.27 -19.63 -19.23
C ALA A 34 -2.45 -19.81 -20.75
N GLY A 35 -1.88 -20.88 -21.33
CA GLY A 35 -1.88 -21.12 -22.78
C GLY A 35 -3.26 -21.05 -23.43
N ASP A 36 -4.29 -21.50 -22.71
CA ASP A 36 -5.69 -21.50 -23.17
C ASP A 36 -6.44 -20.19 -22.88
N SER A 37 -5.85 -19.28 -22.13
CA SER A 37 -6.46 -17.99 -21.75
C SER A 37 -5.39 -16.93 -21.57
N PRO A 38 -5.24 -15.99 -22.50
CA PRO A 38 -4.29 -14.89 -22.39
C PRO A 38 -4.59 -13.96 -21.20
N ASN A 39 -5.81 -14.04 -20.65
CA ASN A 39 -6.27 -13.23 -19.53
C ASN A 39 -6.12 -13.92 -18.17
N ALA A 40 -5.19 -14.84 -18.01
CA ALA A 40 -4.89 -15.48 -16.75
C ALA A 40 -3.41 -15.81 -16.61
N LEU A 41 -2.92 -15.79 -15.36
CA LEU A 41 -1.62 -16.31 -14.95
C LEU A 41 -1.82 -17.64 -14.21
N VAL A 42 -0.93 -18.59 -14.43
CA VAL A 42 -0.96 -19.91 -13.78
C VAL A 42 0.36 -20.21 -13.12
N CYS A 43 0.29 -20.81 -11.94
CA CYS A 43 1.42 -21.40 -11.25
C CYS A 43 1.44 -22.90 -11.51
N PHE A 44 2.44 -23.42 -12.22
CA PHE A 44 2.54 -24.85 -12.48
C PHE A 44 2.94 -25.67 -11.26
N ALA A 45 3.50 -25.04 -10.21
CA ALA A 45 3.91 -25.75 -8.99
C ALA A 45 2.73 -26.06 -8.05
N CYS A 46 1.77 -25.13 -7.89
CA CYS A 46 0.61 -25.33 -7.01
C CYS A 46 -0.74 -25.32 -7.77
N SER A 47 -0.71 -25.21 -9.10
CA SER A 47 -1.89 -25.21 -9.99
C SER A 47 -2.88 -24.05 -9.74
N GLU A 48 -2.49 -23.03 -8.96
CA GLU A 48 -3.32 -21.83 -8.78
C GLU A 48 -3.39 -21.01 -10.06
N LYS A 49 -4.60 -20.52 -10.36
CA LYS A 49 -4.87 -19.66 -11.51
C LYS A 49 -5.36 -18.30 -11.04
N PHE A 50 -4.81 -17.25 -11.61
CA PHE A 50 -5.09 -15.86 -11.27
C PHE A 50 -5.59 -15.12 -12.51
N PRO A 51 -6.83 -14.60 -12.52
CA PRO A 51 -7.36 -13.89 -13.67
C PRO A 51 -6.68 -12.54 -13.85
N ILE A 52 -6.58 -12.11 -15.11
CA ILE A 52 -6.26 -10.72 -15.48
C ILE A 52 -7.58 -10.08 -15.93
N VAL A 53 -8.07 -9.13 -15.15
CA VAL A 53 -9.33 -8.42 -15.41
C VAL A 53 -9.03 -6.97 -15.72
N ASN A 54 -9.49 -6.47 -16.86
CA ASN A 54 -9.20 -5.11 -17.33
C ASN A 54 -7.69 -4.80 -17.42
N GLY A 55 -6.86 -5.81 -17.76
CA GLY A 55 -5.41 -5.70 -17.79
C GLY A 55 -4.73 -5.72 -16.42
N ILE A 56 -5.47 -5.95 -15.31
CA ILE A 56 -4.95 -5.97 -13.94
C ILE A 56 -4.91 -7.42 -13.45
N PRO A 57 -3.74 -7.98 -13.10
CA PRO A 57 -3.65 -9.28 -12.45
C PRO A 57 -4.30 -9.27 -11.07
N ARG A 58 -5.17 -10.25 -10.79
CA ARG A 58 -5.86 -10.44 -9.52
C ARG A 58 -5.15 -11.55 -8.73
N LEU A 59 -4.10 -11.18 -8.00
CA LEU A 59 -3.19 -12.11 -7.32
C LEU A 59 -3.56 -12.29 -5.83
N LEU A 60 -4.85 -12.55 -5.59
CA LEU A 60 -5.35 -12.86 -4.25
C LEU A 60 -5.38 -14.39 -4.10
N PRO A 61 -4.60 -15.00 -3.16
CA PRO A 61 -4.64 -16.44 -2.95
C PRO A 61 -6.02 -16.86 -2.43
N LYS A 62 -6.48 -18.07 -2.78
CA LYS A 62 -7.79 -18.59 -2.35
C LYS A 62 -7.94 -18.67 -0.84
N THR A 63 -6.84 -18.89 -0.13
CA THR A 63 -6.79 -18.82 1.34
C THR A 63 -7.12 -17.43 1.88
N ALA A 64 -6.82 -16.37 1.13
CA ALA A 64 -7.19 -14.99 1.47
C ALA A 64 -8.66 -14.65 1.14
N SER A 65 -9.31 -15.43 0.28
CA SER A 65 -10.70 -15.21 -0.15
C SER A 65 -11.77 -15.81 0.82
N GLY A 66 -11.39 -16.18 2.03
CA GLY A 66 -12.36 -16.52 3.10
C GLY A 66 -12.91 -17.96 3.09
N LEU A 67 -12.34 -18.87 2.30
CA LEU A 67 -12.81 -20.28 2.19
C LEU A 67 -11.95 -21.30 2.94
N SER A 68 -10.98 -20.88 3.78
CA SER A 68 -10.21 -21.82 4.59
C SER A 68 -10.86 -22.02 5.97
N ASN A 69 -11.26 -23.25 6.25
CA ASN A 69 -11.62 -23.74 7.60
C ASN A 69 -10.37 -23.77 8.51
N SER A 70 -9.79 -22.64 8.85
CA SER A 70 -8.70 -22.61 9.83
C SER A 70 -9.29 -22.41 11.24
N SER A 71 -9.03 -23.38 12.11
CA SER A 71 -9.55 -23.50 13.47
C SER A 71 -8.98 -22.52 14.51
N ASN A 72 -8.26 -21.46 14.08
CA ASN A 72 -7.70 -20.47 14.98
C ASN A 72 -8.50 -19.16 14.91
N GLY A 73 -9.42 -18.97 15.84
CA GLY A 73 -10.35 -17.82 15.90
C GLY A 73 -9.72 -16.42 15.88
N VAL A 74 -8.40 -16.28 16.12
CA VAL A 74 -7.68 -15.00 16.03
C VAL A 74 -7.29 -14.71 14.57
N ALA A 75 -6.82 -15.69 13.82
CA ALA A 75 -6.49 -15.57 12.40
C ALA A 75 -7.73 -15.21 11.58
N ASP A 76 -8.85 -15.86 11.84
CA ASP A 76 -10.14 -15.60 11.20
C ASP A 76 -10.65 -14.18 11.49
N ARG A 77 -10.52 -13.71 12.74
CA ARG A 77 -10.90 -12.34 13.12
C ARG A 77 -10.06 -11.29 12.39
N ASN A 78 -8.74 -11.49 12.30
CA ASN A 78 -7.83 -10.56 11.62
C ASN A 78 -8.13 -10.50 10.12
N GLN A 79 -8.37 -11.64 9.49
CA GLN A 79 -8.77 -11.73 8.09
C GLN A 79 -10.11 -11.03 7.83
N THR A 80 -11.12 -11.30 8.66
CA THR A 80 -12.42 -10.62 8.56
C THR A 80 -12.28 -9.10 8.67
N LEU A 81 -11.42 -8.63 9.58
CA LEU A 81 -11.17 -7.21 9.79
C LEU A 81 -10.43 -6.58 8.61
N GLN A 82 -9.45 -7.29 8.04
CA GLN A 82 -8.73 -6.86 6.83
C GLN A 82 -9.69 -6.74 5.64
N LEU A 83 -10.56 -7.71 5.41
CA LEU A 83 -11.56 -7.68 4.34
C LEU A 83 -12.56 -6.53 4.50
N LYS A 84 -13.02 -6.26 5.72
CA LYS A 84 -13.88 -5.09 6.01
C LYS A 84 -13.16 -3.78 5.73
N THR A 85 -11.89 -3.68 6.10
CA THR A 85 -11.05 -2.52 5.82
C THR A 85 -10.87 -2.34 4.31
N ALA A 86 -10.54 -3.39 3.57
CA ALA A 86 -10.44 -3.37 2.11
C ALA A 86 -11.75 -2.95 1.43
N ALA A 87 -12.90 -3.46 1.90
CA ALA A 87 -14.21 -3.08 1.38
C ALA A 87 -14.53 -1.59 1.63
N SER A 88 -14.15 -1.05 2.80
CA SER A 88 -14.34 0.37 3.12
C SER A 88 -13.51 1.26 2.20
N PHE A 89 -12.21 0.97 2.05
CA PHE A 89 -11.33 1.72 1.15
C PHE A 89 -11.69 1.52 -0.33
N GLY A 90 -12.13 0.33 -0.73
CA GLY A 90 -12.65 0.10 -2.08
C GLY A 90 -13.86 0.98 -2.41
N PHE A 91 -14.81 1.11 -1.49
CA PHE A 91 -15.94 2.04 -1.63
C PHE A 91 -15.48 3.50 -1.69
N GLU A 92 -14.59 3.89 -0.78
CA GLU A 92 -14.03 5.24 -0.70
C GLU A 92 -13.39 5.65 -2.02
N TRP A 93 -12.45 4.86 -2.51
CA TRP A 93 -11.70 5.18 -3.72
C TRP A 93 -12.52 5.08 -5.02
N ALA A 94 -13.61 4.32 -5.02
CA ALA A 94 -14.57 4.36 -6.12
C ALA A 94 -15.32 5.69 -6.21
N HIS A 95 -15.52 6.36 -5.05
CA HIS A 95 -16.26 7.63 -4.96
C HIS A 95 -15.35 8.86 -4.95
N PHE A 96 -14.08 8.72 -4.54
CA PHE A 96 -13.08 9.78 -4.47
C PHE A 96 -11.88 9.46 -5.38
N SER A 97 -12.16 9.33 -6.66
CA SER A 97 -11.23 8.86 -7.69
C SER A 97 -10.41 9.97 -8.34
N GLU A 98 -10.64 11.23 -7.97
CA GLU A 98 -10.09 12.37 -8.69
C GLU A 98 -8.60 12.57 -8.40
N MET A 99 -7.85 12.87 -9.47
CA MET A 99 -6.47 13.33 -9.39
C MET A 99 -6.44 14.86 -9.35
N TYR A 100 -5.87 15.43 -8.28
CA TYR A 100 -5.71 16.87 -8.12
C TYR A 100 -4.23 17.26 -8.28
N PRO A 101 -3.91 18.43 -8.85
CA PRO A 101 -2.52 18.91 -8.96
C PRO A 101 -1.79 18.99 -7.61
N GLU A 102 -2.52 19.24 -6.53
CA GLU A 102 -1.98 19.34 -5.18
C GLU A 102 -1.39 18.00 -4.67
N TRP A 103 -1.75 16.88 -5.30
CA TRP A 103 -1.19 15.58 -4.96
C TRP A 103 0.30 15.47 -5.28
N GLU A 104 0.83 16.25 -6.23
CA GLU A 104 2.27 16.30 -6.46
C GLU A 104 3.01 16.85 -5.24
N ASN A 105 2.54 17.96 -4.67
CA ASN A 105 3.14 18.51 -3.46
C ASN A 105 3.03 17.53 -2.28
N ASN A 106 1.87 16.86 -2.14
CA ASN A 106 1.69 15.83 -1.13
C ASN A 106 2.68 14.67 -1.30
N PHE A 107 2.89 14.20 -2.53
CA PHE A 107 3.87 13.16 -2.83
C PHE A 107 5.30 13.63 -2.51
N ARG A 108 5.68 14.84 -2.92
CA ARG A 108 7.00 15.42 -2.62
C ARG A 108 7.23 15.58 -1.12
N ASP A 109 6.22 16.03 -0.38
CA ASP A 109 6.29 16.15 1.08
C ASP A 109 6.51 14.77 1.73
N TYR A 110 5.85 13.70 1.26
CA TYR A 110 6.06 12.34 1.75
C TYR A 110 7.42 11.76 1.34
N MET A 111 7.97 12.18 0.21
CA MET A 111 9.25 11.69 -0.29
C MET A 111 10.46 12.51 0.18
N PHE A 112 10.24 13.65 0.87
CA PHE A 112 11.34 14.46 1.39
C PHE A 112 12.31 13.61 2.27
N PRO A 113 13.63 13.75 2.12
CA PRO A 113 14.38 14.69 1.29
C PRO A 113 14.67 14.18 -0.14
N ARG A 114 14.01 13.12 -0.63
CA ARG A 114 14.17 12.63 -1.99
C ARG A 114 13.70 13.68 -3.01
N THR A 115 14.46 13.81 -4.09
CA THR A 115 14.09 14.65 -5.24
C THR A 115 13.47 13.80 -6.36
N ALA A 116 12.83 14.44 -7.33
CA ALA A 116 12.26 13.76 -8.49
C ALA A 116 13.31 12.93 -9.26
N GLU A 117 14.53 13.47 -9.40
CA GLU A 117 15.63 12.81 -10.10
C GLU A 117 16.05 11.49 -9.44
N SER A 118 15.86 11.38 -8.13
CA SER A 118 16.23 10.19 -7.36
C SER A 118 15.36 8.97 -7.68
N PHE A 119 14.25 9.15 -8.40
CA PHE A 119 13.37 8.07 -8.85
C PHE A 119 13.79 7.48 -10.20
N ARG A 120 14.52 8.22 -11.02
CA ARG A 120 14.87 7.79 -12.38
C ARG A 120 15.59 6.45 -12.40
N GLY A 121 15.01 5.49 -13.13
CA GLY A 121 15.56 4.13 -13.27
C GLY A 121 15.50 3.28 -12.00
N LYS A 122 14.83 3.75 -10.94
CA LYS A 122 14.62 2.96 -9.71
C LYS A 122 13.41 2.07 -9.85
N ARG A 123 13.53 0.86 -9.34
CA ARG A 123 12.40 -0.07 -9.20
C ARG A 123 11.72 0.17 -7.87
N VAL A 124 10.46 0.59 -7.92
CA VAL A 124 9.73 1.12 -6.77
C VAL A 124 8.42 0.35 -6.55
N LEU A 125 8.10 0.05 -5.28
CA LEU A 125 6.83 -0.55 -4.88
C LEU A 125 5.99 0.47 -4.08
N ASP A 126 4.78 0.73 -4.56
CA ASP A 126 3.71 1.43 -3.84
C ASP A 126 2.81 0.38 -3.17
N ALA A 127 3.01 0.16 -1.87
CA ALA A 127 2.34 -0.87 -1.09
C ALA A 127 1.08 -0.31 -0.41
N GLY A 128 -0.09 -0.57 -1.00
CA GLY A 128 -1.38 0.03 -0.67
C GLY A 128 -1.62 1.31 -1.46
N CYS A 129 -1.65 1.20 -2.79
CA CYS A 129 -1.65 2.36 -3.68
C CYS A 129 -2.97 3.14 -3.73
N GLY A 130 -4.09 2.56 -3.26
CA GLY A 130 -5.43 3.15 -3.37
C GLY A 130 -5.75 3.54 -4.81
N ILE A 131 -6.02 4.83 -5.07
CA ILE A 131 -6.28 5.36 -6.42
C ILE A 131 -5.02 5.53 -7.30
N GLY A 132 -3.85 5.09 -6.82
CA GLY A 132 -2.60 5.17 -7.58
C GLY A 132 -1.99 6.57 -7.69
N ARG A 133 -2.39 7.52 -6.85
CA ARG A 133 -1.92 8.92 -6.93
C ARG A 133 -0.41 9.06 -6.73
N HIS A 134 0.18 8.29 -5.81
CA HIS A 134 1.62 8.33 -5.56
C HIS A 134 2.39 7.58 -6.64
N ALA A 135 1.85 6.46 -7.12
CA ALA A 135 2.41 5.72 -8.24
C ALA A 135 2.50 6.58 -9.52
N TYR A 136 1.47 7.42 -9.76
CA TYR A 136 1.44 8.37 -10.87
C TYR A 136 2.66 9.30 -10.88
N TYR A 137 2.97 9.95 -9.75
CA TYR A 137 4.10 10.87 -9.68
C TYR A 137 5.45 10.13 -9.67
N ALA A 138 5.55 8.98 -9.02
CA ALA A 138 6.75 8.15 -9.08
C ALA A 138 7.10 7.74 -10.52
N ALA A 139 6.09 7.34 -11.31
CA ALA A 139 6.26 7.03 -12.73
C ALA A 139 6.70 8.25 -13.55
N HIS A 140 6.08 9.42 -13.32
CA HIS A 140 6.46 10.67 -14.00
C HIS A 140 7.89 11.12 -13.66
N TYR A 141 8.38 10.76 -12.48
CA TYR A 141 9.78 10.99 -12.09
C TYR A 141 10.74 9.93 -12.62
N GLY A 142 10.24 9.00 -13.44
CA GLY A 142 11.04 8.02 -14.16
C GLY A 142 11.33 6.73 -13.40
N ALA A 143 10.53 6.39 -12.39
CA ALA A 143 10.59 5.09 -11.72
C ALA A 143 9.93 3.98 -12.56
N GLU A 144 10.47 2.76 -12.44
CA GLU A 144 9.73 1.53 -12.74
C GLU A 144 8.85 1.20 -11.55
N ILE A 145 7.58 1.63 -11.59
CA ILE A 145 6.67 1.55 -10.45
C ILE A 145 5.71 0.36 -10.54
N TRP A 146 5.61 -0.36 -9.43
CA TRP A 146 4.63 -1.40 -9.18
C TRP A 146 3.69 -0.91 -8.07
N ALA A 147 2.39 -0.84 -8.38
CA ALA A 147 1.37 -0.32 -7.48
C ALA A 147 0.42 -1.45 -7.07
N VAL A 148 0.34 -1.72 -5.77
CA VAL A 148 -0.40 -2.86 -5.23
C VAL A 148 -1.44 -2.39 -4.25
N ASP A 149 -2.68 -2.91 -4.38
CA ASP A 149 -3.74 -2.74 -3.39
C ASP A 149 -4.57 -4.03 -3.31
N ILE A 150 -5.15 -4.30 -2.14
CA ILE A 150 -6.03 -5.47 -1.95
C ILE A 150 -7.45 -5.23 -2.45
N SER A 151 -7.89 -3.97 -2.48
CA SER A 151 -9.25 -3.55 -2.81
C SER A 151 -9.44 -3.35 -4.32
N ASP A 152 -10.69 -3.17 -4.72
CA ASP A 152 -11.06 -2.83 -6.11
C ASP A 152 -10.62 -1.41 -6.51
N ALA A 153 -10.01 -0.63 -5.61
CA ALA A 153 -9.37 0.64 -5.93
C ALA A 153 -8.33 0.52 -7.06
N VAL A 154 -7.79 -0.67 -7.30
CA VAL A 154 -6.87 -0.96 -8.41
C VAL A 154 -7.47 -0.62 -9.79
N GLU A 155 -8.80 -0.66 -9.95
CA GLU A 155 -9.47 -0.22 -11.19
C GLU A 155 -9.29 1.29 -11.40
N VAL A 156 -9.45 2.05 -10.33
CA VAL A 156 -9.23 3.50 -10.34
C VAL A 156 -7.75 3.80 -10.52
N ALA A 157 -6.87 3.07 -9.81
CA ALA A 157 -5.43 3.22 -9.92
C ALA A 157 -4.95 2.99 -11.36
N ALA A 158 -5.40 1.92 -12.01
CA ALA A 158 -5.05 1.63 -13.41
C ALA A 158 -5.55 2.71 -14.38
N LYS A 159 -6.77 3.23 -14.15
CA LYS A 159 -7.31 4.35 -14.94
C LYS A 159 -6.48 5.62 -14.78
N ASN A 160 -6.15 5.99 -13.53
CA ASN A 160 -5.39 7.20 -13.21
C ASN A 160 -3.95 7.13 -13.73
N ASN A 161 -3.38 5.93 -13.82
CA ASN A 161 -2.01 5.70 -14.26
C ASN A 161 -1.89 5.30 -15.75
N ARG A 162 -2.95 5.43 -16.53
CA ARG A 162 -2.92 5.09 -17.95
C ARG A 162 -1.87 5.92 -18.68
N GLY A 163 -0.99 5.27 -19.43
CA GLY A 163 0.09 5.91 -20.19
C GLY A 163 1.33 6.31 -19.39
N THR A 164 1.37 6.07 -18.08
CA THR A 164 2.56 6.38 -17.25
C THR A 164 3.60 5.24 -17.24
N GLY A 165 3.22 4.03 -17.63
CA GLY A 165 4.04 2.83 -17.49
C GLY A 165 3.95 2.17 -16.09
N ALA A 166 3.16 2.70 -15.17
CA ALA A 166 2.93 2.09 -13.86
C ALA A 166 2.18 0.74 -14.00
N ARG A 167 2.67 -0.28 -13.32
CA ARG A 167 2.08 -1.63 -13.28
C ARG A 167 1.20 -1.77 -12.05
N VAL A 168 -0.11 -1.87 -12.25
CA VAL A 168 -1.09 -1.99 -11.15
C VAL A 168 -1.50 -3.44 -10.98
N ILE A 169 -1.53 -3.91 -9.73
CA ILE A 169 -1.83 -5.31 -9.37
C ILE A 169 -2.78 -5.33 -8.17
N GLN A 170 -3.75 -6.23 -8.17
CA GLN A 170 -4.52 -6.54 -6.97
C GLN A 170 -3.84 -7.68 -6.20
N ALA A 171 -3.32 -7.38 -5.01
CA ALA A 171 -2.71 -8.38 -4.13
C ALA A 171 -2.78 -7.96 -2.66
N ASP A 172 -2.66 -8.95 -1.77
CA ASP A 172 -2.54 -8.73 -0.33
C ASP A 172 -1.10 -8.35 0.01
N LEU A 173 -0.92 -7.31 0.84
CA LEU A 173 0.38 -6.88 1.33
C LEU A 173 1.09 -7.95 2.19
N ASN A 174 0.37 -8.95 2.68
CA ASN A 174 0.95 -10.09 3.40
C ASN A 174 1.33 -11.25 2.46
N HIS A 175 0.99 -11.18 1.17
CA HIS A 175 1.25 -12.19 0.15
C HIS A 175 1.63 -11.54 -1.17
N LEU A 176 2.68 -10.73 -1.17
CA LEU A 176 3.12 -10.01 -2.36
C LEU A 176 3.67 -10.96 -3.43
N PRO A 177 3.30 -10.74 -4.70
CA PRO A 177 3.69 -11.59 -5.81
C PRO A 177 5.05 -11.20 -6.41
N PHE A 178 6.02 -10.93 -5.58
CA PHE A 178 7.36 -10.52 -5.99
C PHE A 178 8.44 -11.38 -5.34
N ARG A 179 9.60 -11.44 -5.99
CA ARG A 179 10.80 -11.98 -5.35
C ARG A 179 11.30 -11.03 -4.27
N GLU A 180 11.89 -11.58 -3.23
CA GLU A 180 12.55 -10.76 -2.21
C GLU A 180 13.67 -9.91 -2.82
N GLU A 181 14.01 -8.82 -2.16
CA GLU A 181 15.09 -7.92 -2.55
C GLU A 181 14.99 -7.40 -4.01
N SER A 182 13.75 -7.13 -4.45
CA SER A 182 13.46 -6.71 -5.84
C SER A 182 13.42 -5.20 -6.03
N PHE A 183 13.22 -4.41 -4.97
CA PHE A 183 12.93 -2.99 -5.08
C PHE A 183 14.00 -2.11 -4.45
N ASP A 184 14.37 -1.03 -5.15
CA ASP A 184 15.27 0.01 -4.64
C ASP A 184 14.58 0.88 -3.58
N LEU A 185 13.25 1.03 -3.69
CA LEU A 185 12.39 1.77 -2.76
C LEU A 185 11.07 1.02 -2.60
N VAL A 186 10.68 0.76 -1.36
CA VAL A 186 9.32 0.33 -1.01
C VAL A 186 8.70 1.43 -0.15
N TYR A 187 7.52 1.89 -0.51
CA TYR A 187 6.80 2.82 0.35
C TYR A 187 5.35 2.38 0.61
N SER A 188 4.83 2.76 1.78
CA SER A 188 3.46 2.48 2.20
C SER A 188 2.89 3.71 2.90
N MET A 189 2.06 4.49 2.16
CA MET A 189 1.59 5.78 2.60
C MET A 189 0.13 5.73 3.04
N GLY A 190 -0.09 5.79 4.35
CA GLY A 190 -1.45 5.82 4.89
C GLY A 190 -2.12 4.45 5.02
N VAL A 191 -1.36 3.36 5.07
CA VAL A 191 -1.90 1.98 4.99
C VAL A 191 -1.65 1.18 6.26
N LEU A 192 -0.40 1.08 6.72
CA LEU A 192 -0.01 0.14 7.78
C LEU A 192 -0.81 0.31 9.07
N HIS A 193 -1.18 1.53 9.43
CA HIS A 193 -1.96 1.80 10.64
C HIS A 193 -3.45 1.37 10.55
N HIS A 194 -3.88 0.90 9.39
CA HIS A 194 -5.19 0.30 9.16
C HIS A 194 -5.16 -1.22 9.08
N LEU A 195 -3.98 -1.84 9.26
CA LEU A 195 -3.84 -3.29 9.25
C LEU A 195 -4.03 -3.91 10.64
N PRO A 196 -4.50 -5.17 10.74
CA PRO A 196 -4.60 -5.88 12.01
C PRO A 196 -3.25 -6.05 12.71
N ASP A 197 -2.19 -6.33 11.96
CA ASP A 197 -0.80 -6.42 12.43
C ASP A 197 0.11 -5.48 11.61
N PRO A 198 0.24 -4.20 12.00
CA PRO A 198 1.07 -3.25 11.28
C PRO A 198 2.56 -3.57 11.32
N GLU A 199 3.05 -4.15 12.43
CA GLU A 199 4.45 -4.49 12.59
C GLU A 199 4.84 -5.70 11.76
N GLY A 200 4.03 -6.75 11.77
CA GLY A 200 4.22 -7.91 10.92
C GLY A 200 4.21 -7.56 9.44
N ALA A 201 3.24 -6.73 9.00
CA ALA A 201 3.17 -6.24 7.63
C ALA A 201 4.40 -5.40 7.25
N PHE A 202 4.86 -4.51 8.13
CA PHE A 202 6.07 -3.72 7.92
C PHE A 202 7.29 -4.63 7.73
N ARG A 203 7.51 -5.60 8.63
CA ARG A 203 8.62 -6.55 8.54
C ARG A 203 8.54 -7.40 7.28
N TYR A 204 7.34 -7.79 6.88
CA TYR A 204 7.12 -8.54 5.64
C TYR A 204 7.49 -7.69 4.40
N LEU A 205 7.07 -6.43 4.34
CA LEU A 205 7.40 -5.52 3.24
C LEU A 205 8.91 -5.26 3.11
N LEU A 206 9.64 -5.24 4.22
CA LEU A 206 11.12 -5.06 4.21
C LEU A 206 11.86 -6.18 3.48
N ARG A 207 11.27 -7.37 3.35
CA ARG A 207 11.89 -8.48 2.60
C ARG A 207 12.09 -8.12 1.13
N PHE A 208 11.23 -7.26 0.59
CA PHE A 208 11.24 -6.86 -0.81
C PHE A 208 12.19 -5.69 -1.11
N VAL A 209 12.69 -5.02 -0.08
CA VAL A 209 13.70 -3.98 -0.21
C VAL A 209 15.07 -4.62 -0.47
N LYS A 210 15.76 -4.18 -1.52
CA LYS A 210 17.15 -4.60 -1.81
C LYS A 210 18.10 -4.22 -0.66
N PRO A 211 19.21 -4.94 -0.44
CA PRO A 211 20.31 -4.41 0.37
C PRO A 211 20.73 -3.02 -0.13
N GLY A 212 20.87 -2.05 0.79
CA GLY A 212 21.11 -0.64 0.46
C GLY A 212 19.88 0.13 -0.08
N GLY A 213 18.75 -0.54 -0.27
CA GLY A 213 17.48 0.09 -0.64
C GLY A 213 16.80 0.80 0.53
N GLU A 214 15.76 1.54 0.26
CA GLU A 214 15.03 2.34 1.25
C GLU A 214 13.61 1.82 1.46
N PHE A 215 13.17 1.80 2.72
CA PHE A 215 11.77 1.67 3.09
C PHE A 215 11.23 3.00 3.59
N ARG A 216 9.99 3.34 3.21
CA ARG A 216 9.34 4.59 3.63
C ARG A 216 7.87 4.36 3.97
N MET A 217 7.38 5.02 5.04
CA MET A 217 5.98 4.91 5.45
C MET A 217 5.42 6.23 5.98
N PHE A 218 4.10 6.36 5.91
CA PHE A 218 3.35 7.41 6.59
C PHE A 218 2.38 6.77 7.59
N LEU A 219 2.44 7.22 8.85
CA LEU A 219 1.61 6.74 9.95
C LEU A 219 0.90 7.91 10.65
N TYR A 220 -0.30 7.67 11.15
CA TYR A 220 -1.01 8.67 11.93
C TYR A 220 -0.35 8.88 13.30
N TRP A 221 -0.18 10.14 13.68
CA TRP A 221 0.45 10.50 14.95
C TRP A 221 -0.52 10.41 16.14
N ALA A 222 0.01 10.05 17.31
CA ALA A 222 -0.68 10.17 18.59
C ALA A 222 -0.46 11.60 19.16
N PRO A 223 -1.50 12.30 19.63
CA PRO A 223 -1.38 13.64 20.18
C PRO A 223 -0.89 13.59 21.65
N GLU A 224 0.40 13.33 21.87
CA GLU A 224 0.96 13.08 23.21
C GLU A 224 0.87 14.29 24.15
N HIS A 225 1.14 15.49 23.63
CA HIS A 225 1.20 16.74 24.41
C HIS A 225 0.04 17.71 24.10
N GLN A 226 -1.07 17.22 23.57
CA GLN A 226 -2.20 18.04 23.13
C GLN A 226 -3.52 17.49 23.71
N PRO A 227 -3.86 17.84 24.99
CA PRO A 227 -4.98 17.23 25.69
C PRO A 227 -6.33 17.46 24.99
N LEU A 228 -6.56 18.64 24.41
CA LEU A 228 -7.78 18.95 23.66
C LEU A 228 -7.92 18.06 22.41
N LYS A 229 -6.85 17.91 21.63
CA LYS A 229 -6.87 17.01 20.46
C LYS A 229 -7.07 15.55 20.87
N ARG A 230 -6.50 15.13 22.01
CA ARG A 230 -6.73 13.79 22.56
C ARG A 230 -8.20 13.57 22.90
N LEU A 231 -8.84 14.55 23.52
CA LEU A 231 -10.27 14.50 23.84
C LEU A 231 -11.13 14.43 22.59
N LEU A 232 -10.86 15.29 21.59
CA LEU A 232 -11.56 15.27 20.31
C LEU A 232 -11.41 13.94 19.58
N LEU A 233 -10.20 13.36 19.56
CA LEU A 233 -9.97 12.06 18.95
C LEU A 233 -10.68 10.93 19.71
N LYS A 234 -10.80 11.00 21.04
CA LYS A 234 -11.61 10.04 21.81
C LYS A 234 -13.08 10.15 21.44
N ALA A 235 -13.61 11.36 21.28
CA ALA A 235 -14.99 11.58 20.86
C ALA A 235 -15.24 11.03 19.44
N VAL A 236 -14.34 11.30 18.49
CA VAL A 236 -14.40 10.74 17.13
C VAL A 236 -14.30 9.20 17.18
N SER A 237 -13.42 8.63 18.02
CA SER A 237 -13.30 7.18 18.17
C SER A 237 -14.55 6.54 18.75
N ALA A 238 -15.23 7.22 19.71
CA ALA A 238 -16.52 6.77 20.23
C ALA A 238 -17.61 6.82 19.15
N LEU A 239 -17.68 7.89 18.37
CA LEU A 239 -18.60 8.00 17.24
C LEU A 239 -18.33 6.88 16.21
N ARG A 240 -17.06 6.61 15.92
CA ARG A 240 -16.63 5.57 14.97
C ARG A 240 -17.11 4.16 15.37
N MET A 241 -17.26 3.85 16.66
CA MET A 241 -17.82 2.55 17.09
C MET A 241 -19.23 2.30 16.52
N PHE A 242 -19.98 3.36 16.25
CA PHE A 242 -21.29 3.26 15.62
C PHE A 242 -21.19 3.36 14.10
N THR A 243 -20.44 4.32 13.58
CA THR A 243 -20.42 4.62 12.15
C THR A 243 -19.77 3.52 11.30
N VAL A 244 -18.80 2.77 11.82
CA VAL A 244 -18.21 1.59 11.12
C VAL A 244 -19.21 0.44 10.90
N ARG A 245 -20.36 0.47 11.57
CA ARG A 245 -21.45 -0.49 11.36
C ARG A 245 -22.49 0.02 10.37
N MET A 246 -22.44 1.29 10.02
CA MET A 246 -23.38 1.87 9.06
C MET A 246 -23.04 1.45 7.63
N PRO A 247 -24.06 1.22 6.78
CA PRO A 247 -23.82 1.06 5.35
C PRO A 247 -23.10 2.28 4.76
N HIS A 248 -22.08 2.07 3.94
CA HIS A 248 -21.29 3.15 3.34
C HIS A 248 -22.14 4.16 2.57
N ARG A 249 -23.25 3.70 1.96
CA ARG A 249 -24.22 4.57 1.26
C ARG A 249 -24.88 5.62 2.16
N LEU A 250 -25.03 5.34 3.46
CA LEU A 250 -25.54 6.30 4.45
C LEU A 250 -24.41 7.15 5.02
N LEU A 251 -23.21 6.57 5.16
CA LEU A 251 -22.05 7.27 5.69
C LEU A 251 -21.53 8.33 4.71
N TYR A 252 -21.64 8.05 3.40
CA TYR A 252 -21.17 8.96 2.36
C TYR A 252 -21.80 10.36 2.43
N PRO A 253 -23.15 10.55 2.45
CA PRO A 253 -23.73 11.88 2.65
C PRO A 253 -23.41 12.48 4.02
N LEU A 254 -23.26 11.68 5.08
CA LEU A 254 -22.88 12.15 6.40
C LEU A 254 -21.48 12.75 6.40
N SER A 255 -20.57 12.23 5.59
CA SER A 255 -19.21 12.78 5.45
C SER A 255 -19.20 14.19 4.84
N TYR A 256 -20.18 14.53 3.97
CA TYR A 256 -20.35 15.89 3.46
C TYR A 256 -20.79 16.86 4.57
N VAL A 257 -21.71 16.42 5.44
CA VAL A 257 -22.13 17.24 6.59
C VAL A 257 -20.93 17.47 7.53
N ALA A 258 -20.17 16.42 7.85
CA ALA A 258 -18.98 16.52 8.68
C ALA A 258 -17.93 17.44 8.05
N ALA A 259 -17.68 17.32 6.76
CA ALA A 259 -16.73 18.18 6.03
C ALA A 259 -17.21 19.64 5.98
N PHE A 260 -18.51 19.88 5.81
CA PHE A 260 -19.08 21.22 5.86
C PHE A 260 -18.86 21.89 7.22
N LEU A 261 -19.08 21.14 8.32
CA LEU A 261 -18.77 21.65 9.66
C LEU A 261 -17.29 21.94 9.86
N VAL A 262 -16.40 21.06 9.39
CA VAL A 262 -14.94 21.30 9.43
C VAL A 262 -14.60 22.56 8.62
N TRP A 263 -15.19 22.71 7.45
CA TRP A 263 -14.90 23.83 6.56
C TRP A 263 -15.35 25.16 7.14
N THR A 264 -16.56 25.22 7.68
CA THR A 264 -17.14 26.43 8.30
C THR A 264 -16.45 26.79 9.61
N CYS A 265 -16.13 25.81 10.46
CA CYS A 265 -15.56 26.10 11.78
C CYS A 265 -14.05 26.33 11.77
N PHE A 266 -13.31 25.80 10.78
CA PHE A 266 -11.84 25.83 10.81
C PHE A 266 -11.22 26.39 9.53
N VAL A 267 -11.68 25.99 8.34
CA VAL A 267 -11.03 26.37 7.08
C VAL A 267 -11.36 27.81 6.68
N TRP A 268 -12.63 28.21 6.74
CA TRP A 268 -13.02 29.59 6.44
C TRP A 268 -12.44 30.59 7.46
N PRO A 269 -12.52 30.37 8.78
CA PRO A 269 -11.86 31.23 9.76
C PRO A 269 -10.34 31.32 9.52
N TYR A 270 -9.67 30.19 9.21
CA TYR A 270 -8.26 30.22 8.84
C TYR A 270 -7.98 31.12 7.67
N ARG A 271 -8.72 30.97 6.56
CA ARG A 271 -8.58 31.80 5.34
C ARG A 271 -8.87 33.27 5.60
N ALA A 272 -9.83 33.59 6.49
CA ALA A 272 -10.13 34.96 6.87
C ALA A 272 -9.03 35.57 7.74
N PHE A 273 -8.58 34.84 8.77
CA PHE A 273 -7.58 35.33 9.72
C PHE A 273 -6.20 35.52 9.10
N THR A 274 -5.81 34.67 8.12
CA THR A 274 -4.53 34.84 7.40
C THR A 274 -4.46 36.11 6.57
N ARG A 275 -5.62 36.76 6.23
CA ARG A 275 -5.68 38.03 5.52
C ARG A 275 -5.52 39.23 6.44
N ILE A 276 -5.60 39.04 7.75
CA ILE A 276 -5.52 40.10 8.76
C ILE A 276 -4.23 39.89 9.54
N PRO A 277 -3.22 40.79 9.42
CA PRO A 277 -1.89 40.62 10.04
C PRO A 277 -1.94 40.34 11.55
N MET A 278 -2.84 41.00 12.29
CA MET A 278 -3.00 40.81 13.73
C MET A 278 -3.53 39.44 14.11
N LEU A 279 -4.28 38.77 13.22
CA LEU A 279 -4.93 37.46 13.47
C LEU A 279 -4.13 36.28 12.91
N SER A 280 -3.06 36.52 12.16
CA SER A 280 -2.25 35.47 11.52
C SER A 280 -1.71 34.45 12.52
N LYS A 281 -1.24 34.91 13.69
CA LYS A 281 -0.75 34.04 14.76
C LYS A 281 -1.86 33.15 15.37
N ILE A 282 -3.12 33.61 15.35
CA ILE A 282 -4.29 32.84 15.78
C ILE A 282 -4.64 31.81 14.71
N ALA A 283 -4.60 32.21 13.42
CA ALA A 283 -4.82 31.32 12.30
C ALA A 283 -3.89 30.09 12.38
N ASP A 284 -2.62 30.29 12.69
CA ASP A 284 -1.63 29.22 12.79
C ASP A 284 -1.94 28.19 13.88
N ARG A 285 -2.76 28.52 14.85
CA ARG A 285 -3.20 27.61 15.92
C ARG A 285 -4.48 26.83 15.59
N LEU A 286 -5.20 27.22 14.52
CA LEU A 286 -6.43 26.54 14.15
C LEU A 286 -6.16 25.08 13.72
N PRO A 287 -6.94 24.13 14.24
CA PRO A 287 -6.84 22.75 13.79
C PRO A 287 -7.36 22.62 12.34
N LEU A 288 -6.95 21.53 11.67
CA LEU A 288 -7.46 21.17 10.34
C LEU A 288 -7.22 22.22 9.24
N ARG A 289 -6.33 23.18 9.48
CA ARG A 289 -5.97 24.25 8.52
C ARG A 289 -5.37 23.71 7.21
N GLN A 290 -4.83 22.47 7.23
CA GLN A 290 -4.29 21.83 6.04
C GLN A 290 -5.30 21.73 4.90
N TYR A 291 -6.60 21.59 5.20
CA TYR A 291 -7.65 21.55 4.18
C TYR A 291 -7.80 22.85 3.39
N SER A 292 -7.21 23.96 3.86
CA SER A 292 -7.18 25.20 3.07
C SER A 292 -6.38 25.08 1.76
N ARG A 293 -5.50 24.08 1.68
CA ARG A 293 -4.64 23.79 0.52
C ARG A 293 -5.26 22.84 -0.49
N TYR A 294 -6.38 22.21 -0.15
CA TYR A 294 -7.02 21.16 -0.96
C TYR A 294 -8.47 21.56 -1.33
N PRO A 295 -9.04 20.94 -2.36
CA PRO A 295 -10.47 21.06 -2.66
C PRO A 295 -11.34 20.58 -1.50
N PHE A 296 -12.58 21.08 -1.38
CA PHE A 296 -13.54 20.66 -0.37
C PHE A 296 -13.76 19.16 -0.37
N ARG A 297 -13.76 18.54 -1.55
CA ARG A 297 -13.96 17.11 -1.73
C ARG A 297 -12.88 16.26 -1.06
N THR A 298 -11.64 16.73 -0.95
CA THR A 298 -10.58 16.08 -0.15
C THR A 298 -10.95 16.07 1.34
N CYS A 299 -11.52 17.14 1.85
CA CYS A 299 -12.01 17.16 3.23
C CYS A 299 -13.13 16.15 3.44
N VAL A 300 -14.06 16.03 2.47
CA VAL A 300 -15.14 15.02 2.50
C VAL A 300 -14.55 13.61 2.56
N ASN A 301 -13.58 13.32 1.70
CA ASN A 301 -12.88 12.04 1.66
C ASN A 301 -12.27 11.70 3.03
N ASP A 302 -11.52 12.60 3.62
CA ASP A 302 -10.88 12.39 4.92
C ASP A 302 -11.89 12.25 6.07
N GLN A 303 -13.10 12.88 5.96
CA GLN A 303 -14.16 12.63 6.95
C GLN A 303 -14.79 11.25 6.74
N PHE A 304 -14.94 10.80 5.48
CA PHE A 304 -15.40 9.46 5.19
C PHE A 304 -14.45 8.42 5.76
N ASP A 305 -13.14 8.48 5.45
CA ASP A 305 -12.10 7.61 6.03
C ASP A 305 -12.20 7.59 7.56
N ARG A 306 -12.24 8.76 8.18
CA ARG A 306 -12.29 8.92 9.64
C ARG A 306 -13.47 8.21 10.30
N LEU A 307 -14.59 8.11 9.61
CA LEU A 307 -15.83 7.52 10.11
C LEU A 307 -16.04 6.07 9.68
N SER A 308 -15.42 5.65 8.56
CA SER A 308 -15.64 4.34 7.94
C SER A 308 -14.57 3.32 8.29
N ALA A 309 -13.32 3.74 8.57
CA ALA A 309 -12.20 2.84 8.78
C ALA A 309 -12.39 1.95 10.03
N PRO A 310 -12.49 0.61 9.88
CA PRO A 310 -12.70 -0.28 11.03
C PRO A 310 -11.52 -0.29 12.00
N LEU A 311 -10.31 -0.07 11.46
CA LEU A 311 -9.05 0.02 12.22
C LEU A 311 -8.37 1.36 11.96
N GLU A 312 -7.89 1.98 13.02
CA GLU A 312 -7.00 3.12 12.97
C GLU A 312 -6.11 3.12 14.20
N ARG A 313 -4.83 3.02 13.99
CA ARG A 313 -3.83 3.12 15.05
C ARG A 313 -3.05 4.43 14.92
N ARG A 314 -2.62 4.96 16.05
CA ARG A 314 -1.84 6.20 16.11
C ARG A 314 -0.58 5.95 16.91
N TYR A 315 0.51 6.54 16.45
CA TYR A 315 1.84 6.27 16.97
C TYR A 315 2.50 7.52 17.53
N SER A 316 3.28 7.36 18.60
CA SER A 316 4.24 8.36 19.02
C SER A 316 5.46 8.34 18.11
N ARG A 317 6.28 9.40 18.16
CA ARG A 317 7.55 9.42 17.44
C ARG A 317 8.46 8.28 17.88
N ALA A 318 8.55 8.05 19.19
CA ALA A 318 9.37 6.99 19.76
C ALA A 318 8.95 5.59 19.27
N GLN A 319 7.65 5.33 19.17
CA GLN A 319 7.14 4.07 18.61
C GLN A 319 7.53 3.90 17.15
N VAL A 320 7.42 4.95 16.32
CA VAL A 320 7.81 4.90 14.92
C VAL A 320 9.32 4.66 14.76
N GLU A 321 10.14 5.35 15.54
CA GLU A 321 11.59 5.11 15.57
C GLU A 321 11.91 3.68 16.01
N GLN A 322 11.17 3.15 17.00
CA GLN A 322 11.33 1.77 17.44
C GLN A 322 10.97 0.76 16.36
N PHE A 323 9.94 1.00 15.56
CA PHE A 323 9.63 0.18 14.39
C PHE A 323 10.84 0.03 13.48
N LEU A 324 11.44 1.16 13.07
CA LEU A 324 12.57 1.17 12.16
C LEU A 324 13.82 0.51 12.77
N LYS A 325 14.14 0.85 14.05
CA LYS A 325 15.30 0.31 14.77
C LYS A 325 15.21 -1.20 14.98
N SER A 326 14.03 -1.68 15.40
CA SER A 326 13.83 -3.11 15.68
C SER A 326 13.90 -3.99 14.41
N ALA A 327 13.78 -3.37 13.24
CA ALA A 327 13.95 -4.03 11.96
C ALA A 327 15.39 -3.97 11.40
N GLY A 328 16.33 -3.37 12.14
CA GLY A 328 17.73 -3.26 11.74
C GLY A 328 17.97 -2.26 10.62
N LEU A 329 17.08 -1.29 10.41
CA LEU A 329 17.28 -0.24 9.42
C LEU A 329 18.29 0.81 9.92
N GLU A 330 19.06 1.34 8.97
CA GLU A 330 20.03 2.42 9.17
C GLU A 330 19.54 3.73 8.54
N GLU A 331 20.28 4.83 8.71
CA GLU A 331 19.95 6.15 8.15
C GLU A 331 18.49 6.57 8.41
N LEU A 332 18.05 6.38 9.66
CA LEU A 332 16.67 6.61 10.03
C LEU A 332 16.28 8.09 9.93
N ASN A 333 15.15 8.35 9.32
CA ASN A 333 14.58 9.68 9.23
C ASN A 333 13.10 9.64 9.67
N VAL A 334 12.71 10.44 10.66
CA VAL A 334 11.33 10.55 11.15
C VAL A 334 10.99 12.02 11.35
N PHE A 335 10.05 12.53 10.57
CA PHE A 335 9.62 13.92 10.65
C PHE A 335 8.09 14.06 10.58
N PRO A 336 7.53 15.15 11.16
CA PRO A 336 6.10 15.40 11.16
C PRO A 336 5.62 15.96 9.82
N ASN A 337 4.55 15.38 9.28
CA ASN A 337 3.80 15.89 8.13
C ASN A 337 2.32 15.52 8.27
N PHE A 338 1.58 16.17 9.18
CA PHE A 338 0.21 15.82 9.60
C PHE A 338 0.05 14.37 10.11
N GLY A 339 1.11 13.68 10.28
CA GLY A 339 1.38 12.36 10.77
C GLY A 339 2.89 12.21 10.90
N TRP A 340 3.38 10.99 10.91
CA TRP A 340 4.81 10.67 10.87
C TRP A 340 5.17 10.15 9.50
N VAL A 341 6.02 10.86 8.78
CA VAL A 341 6.76 10.29 7.66
C VAL A 341 8.03 9.68 8.22
N ALA A 342 8.25 8.42 7.94
CA ALA A 342 9.37 7.68 8.46
C ALA A 342 10.06 6.88 7.35
N SER A 343 11.38 6.86 7.35
CA SER A 343 12.17 6.07 6.41
C SER A 343 13.43 5.52 7.06
N GLY A 344 13.97 4.47 6.46
CA GLY A 344 15.25 3.88 6.81
C GLY A 344 15.80 3.07 5.64
N ARG A 345 17.10 2.88 5.64
CA ARG A 345 17.84 2.12 4.63
C ARG A 345 18.10 0.70 5.13
N LYS A 346 17.84 -0.30 4.29
CA LYS A 346 18.22 -1.68 4.58
C LYS A 346 19.76 -1.79 4.49
N PRO A 347 20.46 -2.33 5.50
CA PRO A 347 21.89 -2.50 5.45
C PRO A 347 22.35 -3.24 4.19
N VAL A 348 23.50 -2.88 3.68
CA VAL A 348 24.20 -3.71 2.70
C VAL A 348 24.87 -4.83 3.49
N SER A 349 24.39 -6.08 3.35
CA SER A 349 25.01 -7.19 4.05
C SER A 349 26.46 -7.33 3.63
N THR A 350 27.38 -7.13 4.57
CA THR A 350 28.82 -7.31 4.38
C THR A 350 29.23 -8.78 4.30
N GLU A 351 28.27 -9.72 4.40
CA GLU A 351 28.52 -11.17 4.39
C GLU A 351 28.34 -11.84 3.02
N VAL A 352 29.04 -11.37 2.00
CA VAL A 352 29.26 -12.19 0.78
C VAL A 352 30.70 -12.71 0.67
N ALA A 353 31.60 -12.32 1.58
CA ALA A 353 33.01 -12.71 1.52
C ALA A 353 33.36 -14.01 2.30
N GLY A 354 32.40 -14.76 2.84
CA GLY A 354 32.72 -15.88 3.74
C GLY A 354 31.92 -17.19 3.59
N ARG A 355 30.96 -17.31 2.69
CA ARG A 355 30.32 -18.61 2.48
C ARG A 355 31.17 -19.49 1.58
N LYS A 356 31.96 -20.40 2.19
CA LYS A 356 32.46 -21.60 1.51
C LYS A 356 31.26 -22.37 0.95
N PRO A 357 31.35 -22.90 -0.28
CA PRO A 357 30.28 -23.71 -0.82
C PRO A 357 30.07 -24.92 0.11
N VAL A 358 28.84 -25.11 0.56
CA VAL A 358 28.45 -26.34 1.26
C VAL A 358 28.60 -27.46 0.23
N SER A 359 29.59 -28.32 0.45
CA SER A 359 29.79 -29.53 -0.33
C SER A 359 28.55 -30.41 -0.11
N THR A 360 27.70 -30.54 -1.11
CA THR A 360 26.65 -31.55 -1.17
C THR A 360 27.32 -32.91 -1.37
N GLU A 361 27.73 -33.58 -0.28
CA GLU A 361 27.97 -35.00 -0.30
C GLU A 361 26.65 -35.72 -0.54
N VAL A 362 26.44 -36.07 -1.80
CA VAL A 362 25.39 -37.01 -2.19
C VAL A 362 25.83 -38.40 -1.65
N ALA A 363 25.30 -38.79 -0.49
CA ALA A 363 25.43 -40.14 0.01
C ALA A 363 24.77 -41.11 -0.98
N ALA A 364 25.61 -41.83 -1.74
CA ALA A 364 25.18 -42.90 -2.62
C ALA A 364 24.49 -44.01 -1.79
N ARG A 365 23.18 -44.12 -1.94
CA ARG A 365 22.43 -45.28 -1.42
C ARG A 365 22.82 -46.53 -2.23
N LYS A 366 23.38 -47.53 -1.53
CA LYS A 366 23.63 -48.87 -2.07
C LYS A 366 22.31 -49.49 -2.53
N PRO A 367 22.31 -50.25 -3.65
CA PRO A 367 21.14 -51.01 -4.07
C PRO A 367 20.87 -52.17 -3.11
N ILE A 368 19.60 -52.36 -2.81
CA ILE A 368 19.12 -53.51 -2.01
C ILE A 368 19.20 -54.76 -2.89
N SER A 369 19.98 -55.75 -2.46
CA SER A 369 20.06 -57.09 -3.07
C SER A 369 18.75 -57.83 -2.84
N THR A 370 18.11 -58.24 -3.93
CA THR A 370 17.04 -59.25 -3.93
C THR A 370 17.69 -60.62 -3.96
N GLU A 371 17.74 -61.27 -2.80
CA GLU A 371 17.96 -62.72 -2.74
C GLU A 371 17.04 -63.29 -1.64
N GLY A 372 16.24 -64.29 -2.03
CA GLY A 372 15.78 -65.38 -1.19
C GLY A 372 14.37 -65.30 -0.63
N ILE A 373 13.37 -65.78 -1.37
CA ILE A 373 12.29 -66.58 -0.81
C ILE A 373 12.05 -67.74 -1.79
N ALA A 374 12.47 -68.90 -1.34
CA ALA A 374 11.95 -70.21 -1.84
C ALA A 374 10.63 -70.52 -1.10
#